data_565118f7cd57dc64deb42e550f6a7af3
#
_entry.id   565118f7cd57dc64deb42e550f6a7af3
#
_cell.length_a   1.000
_cell.length_b   1.000
_cell.length_c   1.000
_cell.angle_alpha   90.00
_cell.angle_beta   90.00
_cell.angle_gamma   90.00
#
_symmetry.space_group_name_H-M   'P 1'
#
loop_
_entity.id
_entity.type
_entity.pdbx_description
1 polymer ?
#
loop_
_entity_poly.entity_id
_entity_poly.type
_entity_poly.pdbx_seq_one_letter_code
_entity_poly.pdbx_strand_id
1 'polypeptide(L)'
;IPSLELTNMLMQEADCILATGGPGMVKAAYSSGKPALGVGAGNTPAIIDESADILLAVNSIIHSKTFDNGMICASEQSVIVEKKIYSKVKKEFKARGCYFLNDEETEKVRKTIIINGALNAKIVGQKPVTIAALAGVTVPEETKILIGEVESVDISEEFAHEKLSPVLAMYKAEDFEDALAKAEQLIADGGYGHTSSLYVDAVNDRAKIDEFAGRMKTCRILVNTPSSQGGIGDLYNFKLRPSLTLGCGSWGGNSVSE
;
A
#
# COMPACT_ATOMS: atom_id res chain seq x y z
N ILE A 1 9.10 21.39 -16.11
CA ILE A 1 7.79 21.68 -16.70
C ILE A 1 7.19 20.35 -17.11
N PRO A 2 6.01 19.96 -16.62
CA PRO A 2 5.35 18.71 -17.03
C PRO A 2 4.99 18.82 -18.53
N SER A 3 5.53 17.92 -19.34
CA SER A 3 5.25 17.85 -20.78
C SER A 3 5.36 16.41 -21.24
N LEU A 4 4.30 15.88 -21.81
CA LEU A 4 4.28 14.55 -22.41
C LEU A 4 5.21 14.46 -23.63
N GLU A 5 5.27 15.52 -24.42
CA GLU A 5 6.15 15.60 -25.59
C GLU A 5 7.62 15.49 -25.18
N LEU A 6 8.07 16.30 -24.20
CA LEU A 6 9.44 16.25 -23.70
C LEU A 6 9.75 14.90 -23.05
N THR A 7 8.81 14.30 -22.32
CA THR A 7 8.97 12.97 -21.72
C THR A 7 9.20 11.92 -22.82
N ASN A 8 8.41 11.93 -23.88
CA ASN A 8 8.56 11.01 -25.00
C ASN A 8 9.89 11.23 -25.75
N MET A 9 10.31 12.47 -25.96
CA MET A 9 11.61 12.79 -26.56
C MET A 9 12.76 12.25 -25.70
N LEU A 10 12.73 12.47 -24.38
CA LEU A 10 13.74 11.92 -23.48
C LEU A 10 13.81 10.40 -23.51
N MET A 11 12.64 9.73 -23.57
CA MET A 11 12.59 8.27 -23.70
C MET A 11 13.20 7.77 -25.02
N GLN A 12 13.05 8.53 -26.11
CA GLN A 12 13.63 8.18 -27.42
C GLN A 12 15.15 8.38 -27.48
N GLU A 13 15.69 9.36 -26.75
CA GLU A 13 17.12 9.66 -26.74
C GLU A 13 17.91 8.86 -25.68
N ALA A 14 17.25 8.30 -24.67
CA ALA A 14 17.90 7.54 -23.60
C ALA A 14 18.43 6.20 -24.09
N ASP A 15 19.57 5.74 -23.56
CA ASP A 15 20.10 4.39 -23.80
C ASP A 15 19.32 3.33 -23.00
N CYS A 16 18.83 3.69 -21.83
CA CYS A 16 18.00 2.86 -20.97
C CYS A 16 17.04 3.73 -20.16
N ILE A 17 15.82 3.26 -19.96
CA ILE A 17 14.77 3.99 -19.24
C ILE A 17 14.47 3.28 -17.92
N LEU A 18 14.55 4.01 -16.81
CA LEU A 18 13.97 3.62 -15.53
C LEU A 18 12.75 4.51 -15.26
N ALA A 19 11.57 3.93 -15.42
CA ALA A 19 10.31 4.66 -15.30
C ALA A 19 9.54 4.19 -14.06
N THR A 20 9.22 5.12 -13.16
CA THR A 20 8.33 4.90 -12.02
C THR A 20 7.09 5.75 -12.18
N GLY A 21 5.92 5.14 -12.18
CA GLY A 21 4.67 5.89 -12.34
C GLY A 21 3.45 4.99 -12.57
N GLY A 22 2.34 5.63 -12.91
CA GLY A 22 1.12 4.91 -13.23
C GLY A 22 1.22 4.08 -14.51
N PRO A 23 0.22 3.24 -14.82
CA PRO A 23 0.24 2.31 -15.97
C PRO A 23 0.54 2.98 -17.31
N GLY A 24 0.09 4.22 -17.50
CA GLY A 24 0.36 5.00 -18.73
C GLY A 24 1.83 5.32 -18.93
N MET A 25 2.54 5.71 -17.87
CA MET A 25 3.97 5.98 -17.90
C MET A 25 4.77 4.72 -18.22
N VAL A 26 4.46 3.62 -17.56
CA VAL A 26 5.11 2.32 -17.77
C VAL A 26 4.90 1.83 -19.19
N LYS A 27 3.67 1.93 -19.71
CA LYS A 27 3.36 1.60 -21.10
C LYS A 27 4.15 2.45 -22.08
N ALA A 28 4.26 3.77 -21.85
CA ALA A 28 5.04 4.67 -22.69
C ALA A 28 6.53 4.28 -22.72
N ALA A 29 7.10 3.96 -21.55
CA ALA A 29 8.50 3.51 -21.44
C ALA A 29 8.75 2.24 -22.26
N TYR A 30 7.93 1.21 -22.10
CA TYR A 30 8.07 -0.03 -22.88
C TYR A 30 7.76 0.13 -24.36
N SER A 31 6.96 1.12 -24.75
CA SER A 31 6.63 1.40 -26.16
C SER A 31 7.61 2.34 -26.84
N SER A 32 8.63 2.85 -26.14
CA SER A 32 9.61 3.79 -26.68
C SER A 32 10.59 3.17 -27.70
N GLY A 33 10.68 1.85 -27.74
CA GLY A 33 11.68 1.11 -28.53
C GLY A 33 13.06 1.04 -27.90
N LYS A 34 13.21 1.51 -26.65
CA LYS A 34 14.46 1.47 -25.87
C LYS A 34 14.37 0.43 -24.76
N PRO A 35 15.50 -0.09 -24.27
CA PRO A 35 15.53 -0.88 -23.05
C PRO A 35 14.86 -0.11 -21.91
N ALA A 36 13.88 -0.72 -21.23
CA ALA A 36 13.12 -0.04 -20.19
C ALA A 36 12.84 -0.97 -19.01
N LEU A 37 12.94 -0.38 -17.81
CA LEU A 37 12.56 -0.97 -16.53
C LEU A 37 11.41 -0.14 -15.97
N GLY A 38 10.20 -0.71 -15.97
CA GLY A 38 9.00 0.00 -15.53
C GLY A 38 8.57 -0.42 -14.12
N VAL A 39 8.34 0.57 -13.26
CA VAL A 39 7.80 0.40 -11.91
C VAL A 39 6.40 0.97 -11.86
N GLY A 40 5.41 0.14 -11.59
CA GLY A 40 4.00 0.52 -11.56
C GLY A 40 3.42 0.63 -10.17
N ALA A 41 2.09 0.58 -10.12
CA ALA A 41 1.31 0.68 -8.90
C ALA A 41 1.64 -0.43 -7.91
N GLY A 42 1.61 -0.10 -6.63
CA GLY A 42 1.64 -1.03 -5.52
C GLY A 42 0.27 -1.10 -4.84
N ASN A 43 -0.11 -2.26 -4.35
CA ASN A 43 -1.29 -2.40 -3.50
C ASN A 43 -0.91 -3.23 -2.28
N THR A 44 -0.06 -2.66 -1.45
CA THR A 44 0.57 -3.34 -0.32
C THR A 44 -0.44 -3.71 0.76
N PRO A 45 -0.77 -5.00 0.96
CA PRO A 45 -1.53 -5.44 2.12
C PRO A 45 -0.60 -5.65 3.32
N ALA A 46 -1.11 -5.32 4.51
CA ALA A 46 -0.51 -5.66 5.79
C ALA A 46 -1.43 -6.59 6.58
N ILE A 47 -0.99 -7.79 6.90
CA ILE A 47 -1.73 -8.71 7.77
C ILE A 47 -1.29 -8.48 9.21
N ILE A 48 -2.24 -8.40 10.14
CA ILE A 48 -1.99 -8.44 11.59
C ILE A 48 -2.59 -9.74 12.10
N ASP A 49 -1.71 -10.71 12.33
CA ASP A 49 -2.02 -12.04 12.90
C ASP A 49 -2.41 -11.93 14.37
N GLU A 50 -3.19 -12.89 14.88
CA GLU A 50 -3.63 -12.91 16.28
C GLU A 50 -2.48 -12.95 17.31
N SER A 51 -1.31 -13.47 16.91
CA SER A 51 -0.11 -13.55 17.74
C SER A 51 0.75 -12.28 17.72
N ALA A 52 0.41 -11.30 16.86
CA ALA A 52 1.21 -10.10 16.68
C ALA A 52 1.27 -9.23 17.95
N ASP A 53 2.40 -8.55 18.14
CA ASP A 53 2.46 -7.39 19.01
C ASP A 53 1.66 -6.25 18.38
N ILE A 54 0.46 -6.02 18.93
CA ILE A 54 -0.47 -5.01 18.42
C ILE A 54 0.12 -3.60 18.46
N LEU A 55 0.89 -3.27 19.50
CA LEU A 55 1.49 -1.95 19.64
C LEU A 55 2.55 -1.72 18.54
N LEU A 56 3.40 -2.72 18.35
CA LEU A 56 4.40 -2.70 17.27
C LEU A 56 3.72 -2.59 15.90
N ALA A 57 2.73 -3.43 15.61
CA ALA A 57 2.04 -3.48 14.33
C ALA A 57 1.38 -2.14 14.00
N VAL A 58 0.55 -1.62 14.90
CA VAL A 58 -0.17 -0.36 14.68
C VAL A 58 0.78 0.83 14.57
N ASN A 59 1.81 0.91 15.42
CA ASN A 59 2.83 1.96 15.32
C ASN A 59 3.55 1.93 13.98
N SER A 60 3.99 0.76 13.57
CA SER A 60 4.71 0.56 12.31
C SER A 60 3.88 0.98 11.11
N ILE A 61 2.61 0.56 11.07
CA ILE A 61 1.68 0.91 9.99
C ILE A 61 1.40 2.41 9.96
N ILE A 62 1.15 3.05 11.12
CA ILE A 62 0.93 4.50 11.17
C ILE A 62 2.18 5.23 10.69
N HIS A 63 3.35 4.85 11.18
CA HIS A 63 4.61 5.48 10.82
C HIS A 63 4.91 5.34 9.32
N SER A 64 4.66 4.16 8.77
CA SER A 64 4.79 3.88 7.34
C SER A 64 3.79 4.67 6.49
N LYS A 65 2.52 4.67 6.88
CA LYS A 65 1.44 5.31 6.11
C LYS A 65 1.44 6.83 6.19
N THR A 66 2.01 7.41 7.24
CA THR A 66 2.15 8.87 7.37
C THR A 66 3.45 9.40 6.78
N PHE A 67 4.43 8.53 6.54
CA PHE A 67 5.65 8.93 5.85
C PHE A 67 5.31 9.46 4.47
N ASP A 68 5.79 10.67 4.17
CA ASP A 68 5.51 11.40 2.93
C ASP A 68 4.00 11.44 2.56
N ASN A 69 3.14 11.58 3.57
CA ASN A 69 1.68 11.51 3.44
C ASN A 69 1.20 10.28 2.64
N GLY A 70 1.83 9.14 2.82
CA GLY A 70 1.44 7.88 2.18
C GLY A 70 1.68 7.81 0.68
N MET A 71 2.51 8.69 0.13
CA MET A 71 2.77 8.76 -1.31
C MET A 71 3.73 7.65 -1.79
N ILE A 72 4.53 7.06 -0.90
CA ILE A 72 5.39 5.94 -1.29
C ILE A 72 4.54 4.73 -1.68
N CYS A 73 4.77 4.20 -2.87
CA CYS A 73 4.04 3.04 -3.41
C CYS A 73 4.16 1.76 -2.57
N ALA A 74 5.22 1.65 -1.74
CA ALA A 74 5.40 0.56 -0.79
C ALA A 74 4.62 0.76 0.53
N SER A 75 3.97 1.91 0.76
CA SER A 75 3.16 2.11 1.96
C SER A 75 1.92 1.21 1.96
N GLU A 76 1.49 0.82 3.14
CA GLU A 76 0.30 -0.02 3.30
C GLU A 76 -0.93 0.64 2.68
N GLN A 77 -1.63 -0.08 1.82
CA GLN A 77 -2.89 0.36 1.23
C GLN A 77 -4.08 -0.25 1.98
N SER A 78 -3.85 -1.41 2.59
CA SER A 78 -4.86 -2.20 3.29
C SER A 78 -4.28 -2.84 4.54
N VAL A 79 -5.07 -2.90 5.60
CA VAL A 79 -4.76 -3.69 6.81
C VAL A 79 -5.81 -4.77 6.97
N ILE A 80 -5.37 -6.01 7.03
CA ILE A 80 -6.22 -7.18 7.22
C ILE A 80 -5.97 -7.71 8.62
N VAL A 81 -6.99 -7.71 9.45
CA VAL A 81 -6.86 -8.04 10.88
C VAL A 81 -7.72 -9.23 11.23
N GLU A 82 -7.13 -10.22 11.88
CA GLU A 82 -7.89 -11.37 12.37
C GLU A 82 -8.95 -10.96 13.40
N LYS A 83 -10.11 -11.56 13.29
CA LYS A 83 -11.31 -11.28 14.07
C LYS A 83 -11.08 -11.24 15.57
N LYS A 84 -10.25 -12.15 16.09
CA LYS A 84 -9.97 -12.28 17.54
C LYS A 84 -9.37 -11.01 18.13
N ILE A 85 -8.55 -10.29 17.38
CA ILE A 85 -7.85 -9.10 17.83
C ILE A 85 -8.37 -7.81 17.21
N TYR A 86 -9.32 -7.87 16.26
CA TYR A 86 -9.82 -6.75 15.47
C TYR A 86 -10.20 -5.53 16.32
N SER A 87 -11.00 -5.74 17.38
CA SER A 87 -11.44 -4.64 18.25
C SER A 87 -10.29 -3.99 19.03
N LYS A 88 -9.27 -4.78 19.40
CA LYS A 88 -8.07 -4.26 20.07
C LYS A 88 -7.23 -3.41 19.13
N VAL A 89 -6.99 -3.90 17.90
CA VAL A 89 -6.27 -3.19 16.86
C VAL A 89 -6.99 -1.88 16.49
N LYS A 90 -8.30 -1.92 16.28
CA LYS A 90 -9.11 -0.72 16.01
C LYS A 90 -9.00 0.31 17.14
N LYS A 91 -9.07 -0.13 18.40
CA LYS A 91 -8.91 0.75 19.57
C LYS A 91 -7.52 1.41 19.58
N GLU A 92 -6.49 0.65 19.26
CA GLU A 92 -5.11 1.16 19.23
C GLU A 92 -4.90 2.17 18.10
N PHE A 93 -5.40 1.94 16.89
CA PHE A 93 -5.39 2.94 15.81
C PHE A 93 -6.09 4.24 16.24
N LYS A 94 -7.27 4.16 16.85
CA LYS A 94 -8.00 5.34 17.36
C LYS A 94 -7.19 6.10 18.41
N ALA A 95 -6.61 5.40 19.37
CA ALA A 95 -5.81 6.00 20.44
C ALA A 95 -4.58 6.77 19.92
N ARG A 96 -4.10 6.42 18.71
CA ARG A 96 -2.94 7.03 18.07
C ARG A 96 -3.29 8.09 17.02
N GLY A 97 -4.55 8.53 16.96
CA GLY A 97 -4.98 9.63 16.10
C GLY A 97 -5.43 9.22 14.71
N CYS A 98 -5.77 7.96 14.47
CA CYS A 98 -6.44 7.54 13.25
C CYS A 98 -7.95 7.73 13.37
N TYR A 99 -8.56 8.25 12.32
CA TYR A 99 -10.00 8.50 12.25
C TYR A 99 -10.69 7.38 11.47
N PHE A 100 -11.65 6.71 12.12
CA PHE A 100 -12.49 5.70 11.49
C PHE A 100 -13.73 6.35 10.93
N LEU A 101 -13.87 6.30 9.62
CA LEU A 101 -15.02 6.82 8.91
C LEU A 101 -16.27 6.01 9.29
N ASN A 102 -17.41 6.69 9.47
CA ASN A 102 -18.70 6.03 9.54
C ASN A 102 -19.19 5.66 8.13
N ASP A 103 -20.34 4.98 8.01
CA ASP A 103 -20.83 4.48 6.72
C ASP A 103 -21.05 5.61 5.70
N GLU A 104 -21.64 6.74 6.12
CA GLU A 104 -21.87 7.90 5.26
C GLU A 104 -20.55 8.56 4.83
N GLU A 105 -19.62 8.71 5.74
CA GLU A 105 -18.29 9.27 5.48
C GLU A 105 -17.48 8.35 4.57
N THR A 106 -17.57 7.03 4.77
CA THR A 106 -16.94 6.03 3.92
C THR A 106 -17.41 6.15 2.48
N GLU A 107 -18.73 6.30 2.26
CA GLU A 107 -19.28 6.53 0.92
C GLU A 107 -18.77 7.82 0.26
N LYS A 108 -18.65 8.90 1.03
CA LYS A 108 -18.13 10.17 0.53
C LYS A 108 -16.64 10.06 0.16
N VAL A 109 -15.84 9.43 1.01
CA VAL A 109 -14.41 9.22 0.76
C VAL A 109 -14.22 8.25 -0.41
N ARG A 110 -15.00 7.16 -0.51
CA ARG A 110 -14.98 6.22 -1.63
C ARG A 110 -15.10 6.94 -2.97
N LYS A 111 -16.10 7.80 -3.14
CA LYS A 111 -16.31 8.62 -4.35
C LYS A 111 -15.20 9.64 -4.61
N THR A 112 -14.34 9.89 -3.63
CA THR A 112 -13.22 10.84 -3.73
C THR A 112 -11.91 10.14 -4.11
N ILE A 113 -11.73 8.85 -3.78
CA ILE A 113 -10.50 8.09 -4.06
C ILE A 113 -10.34 7.86 -5.56
N ILE A 114 -11.37 7.34 -6.22
CA ILE A 114 -11.37 7.03 -7.64
C ILE A 114 -12.35 7.93 -8.37
N ILE A 115 -11.90 8.58 -9.44
CA ILE A 115 -12.71 9.43 -10.31
C ILE A 115 -12.53 8.96 -11.74
N ASN A 116 -13.64 8.63 -12.40
CA ASN A 116 -13.63 8.13 -13.79
C ASN A 116 -12.70 6.91 -13.99
N GLY A 117 -12.67 6.00 -13.01
CA GLY A 117 -11.85 4.78 -13.07
C GLY A 117 -10.35 4.98 -12.82
N ALA A 118 -9.93 6.16 -12.39
CA ALA A 118 -8.53 6.46 -12.08
C ALA A 118 -8.38 7.07 -10.68
N LEU A 119 -7.21 6.88 -10.08
CA LEU A 119 -6.86 7.53 -8.83
C LEU A 119 -6.98 9.04 -8.94
N ASN A 120 -7.69 9.66 -8.01
CA ASN A 120 -7.84 11.11 -7.95
C ASN A 120 -6.50 11.79 -7.58
N ALA A 121 -5.87 12.41 -8.57
CA ALA A 121 -4.60 13.10 -8.37
C ALA A 121 -4.63 14.18 -7.27
N LYS A 122 -5.82 14.70 -6.91
CA LYS A 122 -5.97 15.74 -5.89
C LYS A 122 -5.78 15.22 -4.45
N ILE A 123 -5.82 13.90 -4.23
CA ILE A 123 -5.59 13.32 -2.90
C ILE A 123 -4.15 12.85 -2.71
N VAL A 124 -3.39 12.67 -3.77
CA VAL A 124 -2.03 12.13 -3.73
C VAL A 124 -1.12 13.02 -2.88
N GLY A 125 -0.51 12.45 -1.84
CA GLY A 125 0.39 13.15 -0.93
C GLY A 125 -0.26 14.24 -0.05
N GLN A 126 -1.60 14.33 -0.03
CA GLN A 126 -2.32 15.32 0.76
C GLN A 126 -2.49 14.88 2.22
N LYS A 127 -2.67 15.86 3.11
CA LYS A 127 -3.01 15.61 4.51
C LYS A 127 -4.41 14.98 4.64
N PRO A 128 -4.67 14.17 5.69
CA PRO A 128 -6.00 13.57 5.91
C PRO A 128 -7.13 14.60 5.96
N VAL A 129 -6.91 15.72 6.62
CA VAL A 129 -7.91 16.82 6.72
C VAL A 129 -8.25 17.42 5.36
N THR A 130 -7.28 17.54 4.46
CA THR A 130 -7.51 18.03 3.10
C THR A 130 -8.33 17.02 2.29
N ILE A 131 -8.04 15.73 2.42
CA ILE A 131 -8.79 14.66 1.74
C ILE A 131 -10.21 14.57 2.27
N ALA A 132 -10.39 14.64 3.59
CA ALA A 132 -11.70 14.68 4.23
C ALA A 132 -12.53 15.87 3.74
N ALA A 133 -11.93 17.06 3.70
CA ALA A 133 -12.61 18.27 3.20
C ALA A 133 -13.02 18.13 1.71
N LEU A 134 -12.17 17.54 0.86
CA LEU A 134 -12.51 17.24 -0.53
C LEU A 134 -13.70 16.28 -0.66
N ALA A 135 -13.84 15.36 0.30
CA ALA A 135 -14.96 14.42 0.38
C ALA A 135 -16.20 15.01 1.05
N GLY A 136 -16.13 16.24 1.58
CA GLY A 136 -17.23 16.83 2.36
C GLY A 136 -17.39 16.18 3.75
N VAL A 137 -16.30 15.75 4.35
CA VAL A 137 -16.22 15.15 5.69
C VAL A 137 -15.39 16.07 6.59
N THR A 138 -15.80 16.21 7.85
CA THR A 138 -15.06 16.99 8.84
C THR A 138 -14.39 16.04 9.84
N VAL A 139 -13.09 16.18 10.01
CA VAL A 139 -12.30 15.36 10.95
C VAL A 139 -11.41 16.27 11.82
N PRO A 140 -10.95 15.81 12.98
CA PRO A 140 -9.99 16.55 13.82
C PRO A 140 -8.71 16.92 13.04
N GLU A 141 -8.16 18.10 13.31
CA GLU A 141 -6.98 18.62 12.59
C GLU A 141 -5.73 17.73 12.75
N GLU A 142 -5.62 17.06 13.92
CA GLU A 142 -4.54 16.15 14.25
C GLU A 142 -4.71 14.74 13.65
N THR A 143 -5.73 14.48 12.85
CA THR A 143 -5.98 13.19 12.21
C THR A 143 -4.78 12.76 11.37
N LYS A 144 -4.28 11.56 11.64
CA LYS A 144 -3.10 11.01 10.95
C LYS A 144 -3.45 10.19 9.73
N ILE A 145 -4.52 9.40 9.80
CA ILE A 145 -4.97 8.49 8.74
C ILE A 145 -6.50 8.44 8.76
N LEU A 146 -7.12 8.45 7.60
CA LEU A 146 -8.53 8.12 7.41
C LEU A 146 -8.66 6.62 7.18
N ILE A 147 -9.42 5.92 8.00
CA ILE A 147 -9.60 4.46 7.89
C ILE A 147 -11.05 4.16 7.51
N GLY A 148 -11.25 3.51 6.37
CA GLY A 148 -12.51 2.91 5.97
C GLY A 148 -12.55 1.44 6.35
N GLU A 149 -13.54 1.02 7.13
CA GLU A 149 -13.83 -0.38 7.35
C GLU A 149 -14.67 -0.88 6.17
N VAL A 150 -14.11 -1.81 5.39
CA VAL A 150 -14.73 -2.33 4.17
C VAL A 150 -14.64 -3.85 4.15
N GLU A 151 -15.56 -4.49 3.44
CA GLU A 151 -15.65 -5.95 3.41
C GLU A 151 -15.05 -6.55 2.13
N SER A 152 -15.33 -5.92 0.98
CA SER A 152 -14.88 -6.41 -0.31
C SER A 152 -13.43 -6.04 -0.58
N VAL A 153 -12.64 -7.03 -0.97
CA VAL A 153 -11.26 -6.87 -1.49
C VAL A 153 -11.22 -6.85 -3.02
N ASP A 154 -12.39 -6.97 -3.68
CA ASP A 154 -12.51 -6.89 -5.13
C ASP A 154 -12.16 -5.50 -5.64
N ILE A 155 -11.56 -5.42 -6.82
CA ILE A 155 -11.11 -4.15 -7.42
C ILE A 155 -12.28 -3.19 -7.75
N SER A 156 -13.52 -3.64 -7.70
CA SER A 156 -14.69 -2.75 -7.79
C SER A 156 -14.92 -1.90 -6.53
N GLU A 157 -14.26 -2.24 -5.41
CA GLU A 157 -14.25 -1.44 -4.18
C GLU A 157 -13.10 -0.42 -4.26
N GLU A 158 -13.41 0.86 -4.24
CA GLU A 158 -12.40 1.93 -4.37
C GLU A 158 -11.35 1.92 -3.25
N PHE A 159 -11.72 1.47 -2.05
CA PHE A 159 -10.76 1.29 -0.96
C PHE A 159 -9.77 0.15 -1.20
N ALA A 160 -10.07 -0.78 -2.12
CA ALA A 160 -9.16 -1.85 -2.49
C ALA A 160 -8.02 -1.40 -3.43
N HIS A 161 -8.10 -0.19 -3.98
CA HIS A 161 -7.06 0.36 -4.87
C HIS A 161 -5.87 0.96 -4.13
N GLU A 162 -4.79 1.22 -4.87
CA GLU A 162 -3.70 2.10 -4.44
C GLU A 162 -4.24 3.54 -4.27
N LYS A 163 -3.89 4.18 -3.15
CA LYS A 163 -4.44 5.50 -2.81
C LYS A 163 -3.39 6.61 -2.73
N LEU A 164 -2.10 6.26 -2.61
CA LEU A 164 -0.96 7.19 -2.53
C LEU A 164 -1.21 8.38 -1.59
N SER A 165 -1.86 8.11 -0.46
CA SER A 165 -2.35 9.12 0.48
C SER A 165 -2.60 8.47 1.84
N PRO A 166 -2.77 9.24 2.93
CA PRO A 166 -3.06 8.70 4.26
C PRO A 166 -4.53 8.23 4.41
N VAL A 167 -4.99 7.46 3.42
CA VAL A 167 -6.26 6.73 3.44
C VAL A 167 -5.96 5.23 3.45
N LEU A 168 -6.58 4.48 4.35
CA LEU A 168 -6.31 3.07 4.58
C LEU A 168 -7.62 2.28 4.60
N ALA A 169 -7.65 1.14 3.90
CA ALA A 169 -8.72 0.16 4.06
C ALA A 169 -8.42 -0.73 5.28
N MET A 170 -9.43 -1.08 6.04
CA MET A 170 -9.31 -2.07 7.12
C MET A 170 -10.32 -3.18 6.95
N TYR A 171 -9.80 -4.38 6.77
CA TYR A 171 -10.58 -5.61 6.57
C TYR A 171 -10.54 -6.48 7.82
N LYS A 172 -11.64 -7.18 8.07
CA LYS A 172 -11.69 -8.25 9.07
C LYS A 172 -11.50 -9.59 8.38
N ALA A 173 -10.61 -10.43 8.91
CA ALA A 173 -10.44 -11.81 8.51
C ALA A 173 -10.95 -12.75 9.62
N GLU A 174 -11.56 -13.87 9.24
CA GLU A 174 -12.02 -14.87 10.21
C GLU A 174 -10.84 -15.55 10.90
N ASP A 175 -9.78 -15.85 10.15
CA ASP A 175 -8.54 -16.47 10.59
C ASP A 175 -7.37 -16.09 9.66
N PHE A 176 -6.21 -16.70 9.87
CA PHE A 176 -5.01 -16.45 9.09
C PHE A 176 -5.16 -16.84 7.62
N GLU A 177 -5.85 -17.95 7.33
CA GLU A 177 -6.10 -18.41 5.95
C GLU A 177 -6.98 -17.41 5.17
N ASP A 178 -8.04 -16.90 5.78
CA ASP A 178 -8.88 -15.87 5.19
C ASP A 178 -8.09 -14.55 5.01
N ALA A 179 -7.19 -14.23 5.95
CA ALA A 179 -6.31 -13.07 5.82
C ALA A 179 -5.34 -13.21 4.63
N LEU A 180 -4.76 -14.39 4.43
CA LEU A 180 -3.91 -14.68 3.28
C LEU A 180 -4.69 -14.59 1.96
N ALA A 181 -5.89 -15.18 1.89
CA ALA A 181 -6.73 -15.13 0.69
C ALA A 181 -7.08 -13.68 0.29
N LYS A 182 -7.45 -12.84 1.27
CA LYS A 182 -7.72 -11.41 1.05
C LYS A 182 -6.47 -10.67 0.54
N ALA A 183 -5.31 -10.94 1.12
CA ALA A 183 -4.05 -10.33 0.70
C ALA A 183 -3.66 -10.75 -0.72
N GLU A 184 -3.81 -12.02 -1.07
CA GLU A 184 -3.57 -12.55 -2.42
C GLU A 184 -4.45 -11.85 -3.47
N GLN A 185 -5.75 -11.67 -3.17
CA GLN A 185 -6.67 -10.98 -4.06
C GLN A 185 -6.25 -9.53 -4.29
N LEU A 186 -5.97 -8.77 -3.22
CA LEU A 186 -5.51 -7.38 -3.32
C LEU A 186 -4.21 -7.25 -4.13
N ILE A 187 -3.28 -8.19 -3.96
CA ILE A 187 -2.03 -8.22 -4.73
C ILE A 187 -2.30 -8.55 -6.19
N ALA A 188 -3.13 -9.56 -6.46
CA ALA A 188 -3.43 -9.98 -7.83
C ALA A 188 -4.10 -8.88 -8.65
N ASP A 189 -4.99 -8.11 -8.01
CA ASP A 189 -5.77 -7.09 -8.70
C ASP A 189 -5.04 -5.75 -8.88
N GLY A 190 -4.13 -5.39 -7.98
CA GLY A 190 -3.57 -4.05 -8.00
C GLY A 190 -2.11 -3.88 -7.59
N GLY A 191 -1.45 -4.94 -7.12
CA GLY A 191 -0.10 -4.82 -6.56
C GLY A 191 0.85 -5.95 -6.94
N TYR A 192 0.58 -6.66 -8.01
CA TYR A 192 1.32 -7.85 -8.41
C TYR A 192 2.81 -7.57 -8.58
N GLY A 193 3.63 -8.32 -7.83
CA GLY A 193 5.09 -8.19 -7.85
C GLY A 193 5.67 -7.08 -6.97
N HIS A 194 4.85 -6.31 -6.22
CA HIS A 194 5.35 -5.16 -5.46
C HIS A 194 5.76 -5.53 -4.02
N THR A 195 4.94 -5.29 -3.02
CA THR A 195 5.29 -5.40 -1.60
C THR A 195 4.13 -5.98 -0.80
N SER A 196 4.44 -6.75 0.24
CA SER A 196 3.48 -7.24 1.24
C SER A 196 4.13 -7.27 2.62
N SER A 197 3.33 -7.17 3.69
CA SER A 197 3.83 -7.21 5.06
C SER A 197 2.97 -8.07 5.97
N LEU A 198 3.62 -8.69 6.96
CA LEU A 198 3.02 -9.53 7.98
C LEU A 198 3.51 -9.12 9.37
N TYR A 199 2.59 -8.90 10.30
CA TYR A 199 2.87 -8.74 11.71
C TYR A 199 2.44 -10.01 12.45
N VAL A 200 3.37 -10.66 13.14
CA VAL A 200 3.22 -11.99 13.72
C VAL A 200 4.25 -12.20 14.84
N ASP A 201 4.02 -13.15 15.74
CA ASP A 201 5.08 -13.65 16.63
C ASP A 201 6.13 -14.41 15.80
N ALA A 202 7.18 -13.71 15.40
CA ALA A 202 8.22 -14.28 14.53
C ALA A 202 9.08 -15.37 15.19
N VAL A 203 8.99 -15.55 16.48
CA VAL A 203 9.73 -16.57 17.24
C VAL A 203 8.96 -17.88 17.25
N ASN A 204 7.65 -17.81 17.57
CA ASN A 204 6.82 -18.99 17.80
C ASN A 204 6.03 -19.43 16.56
N ASP A 205 5.74 -18.52 15.63
CA ASP A 205 4.89 -18.75 14.45
C ASP A 205 5.67 -18.74 13.12
N ARG A 206 6.86 -19.31 13.11
CA ARG A 206 7.70 -19.36 11.89
C ARG A 206 6.97 -19.98 10.70
N ALA A 207 6.12 -20.99 10.91
CA ALA A 207 5.34 -21.63 9.86
C ALA A 207 4.42 -20.65 9.12
N LYS A 208 3.80 -19.70 9.83
CA LYS A 208 2.96 -18.66 9.22
C LYS A 208 3.79 -17.70 8.34
N ILE A 209 5.02 -17.41 8.75
CA ILE A 209 5.93 -16.58 7.94
C ILE A 209 6.29 -17.30 6.64
N ASP A 210 6.63 -18.58 6.73
CA ASP A 210 7.01 -19.38 5.57
C ASP A 210 5.84 -19.57 4.60
N GLU A 211 4.62 -19.75 5.12
CA GLU A 211 3.39 -19.81 4.34
C GLU A 211 3.08 -18.48 3.66
N PHE A 212 3.11 -17.37 4.40
CA PHE A 212 2.93 -16.01 3.86
C PHE A 212 3.93 -15.74 2.75
N ALA A 213 5.22 -16.02 2.99
CA ALA A 213 6.27 -15.80 2.00
C ALA A 213 6.11 -16.66 0.73
N GLY A 214 5.60 -17.88 0.89
CA GLY A 214 5.34 -18.79 -0.23
C GLY A 214 4.13 -18.39 -1.09
N ARG A 215 3.14 -17.72 -0.50
CA ARG A 215 1.87 -17.36 -1.18
C ARG A 215 1.88 -15.97 -1.77
N MET A 216 2.51 -15.00 -1.12
CA MET A 216 2.49 -13.60 -1.56
C MET A 216 3.33 -13.42 -2.83
N LYS A 217 2.66 -13.07 -3.93
CA LYS A 217 3.30 -12.83 -5.23
C LYS A 217 3.87 -11.41 -5.31
N THR A 218 4.78 -11.11 -4.38
CA THR A 218 5.48 -9.83 -4.25
C THR A 218 6.97 -10.05 -4.13
N CYS A 219 7.79 -9.17 -4.68
CA CYS A 219 9.25 -9.30 -4.57
C CYS A 219 9.78 -8.79 -3.24
N ARG A 220 9.02 -8.02 -2.50
CA ARG A 220 9.39 -7.55 -1.17
C ARG A 220 8.39 -8.08 -0.15
N ILE A 221 8.89 -8.91 0.77
CA ILE A 221 8.15 -9.51 1.86
C ILE A 221 8.74 -9.01 3.17
N LEU A 222 7.92 -8.34 3.98
CA LEU A 222 8.36 -7.72 5.22
C LEU A 222 7.65 -8.36 6.41
N VAL A 223 8.40 -8.63 7.48
CA VAL A 223 7.87 -9.17 8.73
C VAL A 223 8.16 -8.18 9.86
N ASN A 224 7.14 -7.79 10.60
CA ASN A 224 7.22 -6.87 11.75
C ASN A 224 7.97 -5.57 11.42
N THR A 225 7.84 -5.07 10.20
CA THR A 225 8.59 -3.92 9.69
C THR A 225 7.64 -2.94 9.00
N PRO A 226 7.77 -1.61 9.23
CA PRO A 226 7.01 -0.60 8.51
C PRO A 226 7.28 -0.69 7.00
N SER A 227 6.25 -0.85 6.19
CA SER A 227 6.40 -1.26 4.79
C SER A 227 7.12 -0.21 3.93
N SER A 228 6.77 1.07 4.05
CA SER A 228 7.42 2.14 3.27
C SER A 228 8.90 2.26 3.58
N GLN A 229 9.27 2.21 4.86
CA GLN A 229 10.65 2.34 5.30
C GLN A 229 11.45 1.06 5.11
N GLY A 230 10.82 -0.11 5.28
CA GLY A 230 11.43 -1.39 4.93
C GLY A 230 11.79 -1.45 3.45
N GLY A 231 11.01 -0.83 2.58
CA GLY A 231 11.31 -0.69 1.16
C GLY A 231 12.52 0.20 0.85
N ILE A 232 12.74 1.24 1.65
CA ILE A 232 13.88 2.16 1.50
C ILE A 232 15.14 1.58 2.16
N GLY A 233 14.98 0.67 3.12
CA GLY A 233 16.07 -0.10 3.71
C GLY A 233 17.01 0.72 4.60
N ASP A 234 18.31 0.54 4.41
CA ASP A 234 19.37 1.09 5.28
C ASP A 234 19.54 2.61 5.18
N LEU A 235 18.80 3.29 4.32
CA LEU A 235 18.64 4.75 4.37
C LEU A 235 17.88 5.19 5.64
N TYR A 236 17.17 4.25 6.31
CA TYR A 236 16.49 4.42 7.59
C TYR A 236 16.96 3.35 8.54
N ASN A 237 17.68 3.28 9.38
CA ASN A 237 18.09 2.36 10.46
C ASN A 237 17.68 0.85 10.32
N PHE A 238 17.26 0.43 9.11
CA PHE A 238 16.97 -0.98 8.82
C PHE A 238 18.21 -1.62 8.17
N LYS A 239 18.55 -2.81 8.60
CA LYS A 239 19.64 -3.61 7.98
C LYS A 239 19.16 -4.32 6.71
N LEU A 240 18.38 -3.62 5.89
CA LEU A 240 17.87 -4.08 4.61
C LEU A 240 18.46 -3.20 3.51
N ARG A 241 18.84 -3.78 2.39
CA ARG A 241 19.28 -3.00 1.24
C ARG A 241 18.10 -2.25 0.62
N PRO A 242 18.29 -1.00 0.16
CA PRO A 242 17.28 -0.32 -0.65
C PRO A 242 16.94 -1.17 -1.87
N SER A 243 15.66 -1.21 -2.23
CA SER A 243 15.22 -1.99 -3.39
C SER A 243 14.18 -1.24 -4.21
N LEU A 244 14.28 -1.38 -5.54
CA LEU A 244 13.22 -1.01 -6.46
C LEU A 244 12.45 -2.26 -6.85
N THR A 245 11.12 -2.21 -6.77
CA THR A 245 10.25 -3.27 -7.27
C THR A 245 9.77 -2.90 -8.66
N LEU A 246 9.94 -3.77 -9.62
CA LEU A 246 9.50 -3.58 -11.00
C LEU A 246 8.19 -4.31 -11.28
N GLY A 247 7.31 -4.40 -10.29
CA GLY A 247 6.14 -5.26 -10.25
C GLY A 247 5.21 -5.18 -11.44
N CYS A 248 4.60 -4.09 -11.71
CA CYS A 248 3.79 -3.76 -12.89
C CYS A 248 3.11 -4.94 -13.60
N GLY A 249 2.54 -5.87 -12.84
CA GLY A 249 1.89 -7.07 -13.38
C GLY A 249 2.81 -8.25 -13.67
N SER A 250 4.12 -8.16 -13.38
CA SER A 250 5.00 -9.33 -13.45
C SER A 250 5.56 -9.70 -12.09
N TRP A 251 5.34 -10.95 -11.72
CA TRP A 251 5.82 -11.51 -10.47
C TRP A 251 7.23 -12.10 -10.62
N GLY A 252 8.06 -11.86 -9.60
CA GLY A 252 9.29 -12.61 -9.38
C GLY A 252 10.49 -12.25 -10.27
N GLY A 253 10.37 -11.30 -11.18
CA GLY A 253 11.46 -10.95 -12.08
C GLY A 253 11.88 -9.48 -12.02
N ASN A 254 11.36 -8.72 -11.07
CA ASN A 254 11.34 -7.28 -11.17
C ASN A 254 11.95 -6.54 -9.98
N SER A 255 12.75 -7.21 -9.19
CA SER A 255 13.56 -6.56 -8.16
C SER A 255 14.94 -6.21 -8.74
N VAL A 256 15.41 -5.01 -8.44
CA VAL A 256 16.74 -4.50 -8.83
C VAL A 256 17.61 -4.22 -7.62
N SER A 257 17.39 -4.92 -6.52
CA SER A 257 18.30 -4.92 -5.38
C SER A 257 19.25 -6.10 -5.48
N GLU A 258 20.52 -5.88 -5.32
CA GLU A 258 21.55 -6.88 -5.16
C GLU A 258 21.90 -7.09 -3.69
#